data_7b5f61d640e87f8b5d7a03536f4f370d
#
_entry.id   7b5f61d640e87f8b5d7a03536f4f370d
#
_cell.length_a   1.000
_cell.length_b   1.000
_cell.length_c   1.000
_cell.angle_alpha   90.00
_cell.angle_beta   90.00
_cell.angle_gamma   90.00
#
_symmetry.space_group_name_H-M   'P 1'
#
loop_
_entity.id
_entity.type
_entity.pdbx_description
1 polymer ?
#
loop_
_entity_poly.entity_id
_entity_poly.type
_entity_poly.pdbx_seq_one_letter_code
_entity_poly.pdbx_strand_id
1 'polypeptide(L)'
;PGLVDAHCSLGLAGALNYAHDRDELARSSAVQPELRAIDAYNPRETLIEWARGFGVTTVHTGHAPGAVISGQTLIAKLRGETVDEAVLQPLAMVAATLGESAVDPENKSQPGTRAKAAALLREELVKTQAWVEKQARAAAESKPVERDLRREVLAKVLAGEVPLLVTAQRAQDIATALRLQREFGFRLVLDGAAEGYKMLDELREADVPVIVHPTMFRAVGETENLSLETPGTLKKSGLRVALQSGYESYVPRTRVLLFEAAEAAAYGLSFEDALALVTIDAARLLGIDARVGSLEVGKDGDLALYDGDPFEYTTHCVGVVIEGRVVSSERR
;
A
#
# COMPACT_ATOMS: atom_id res chain seq x y z
N PRO A 1 -10.50 -4.29 -17.51
CA PRO A 1 -10.81 -4.70 -16.15
C PRO A 1 -11.12 -3.50 -15.26
N GLY A 2 -11.64 -3.75 -14.05
CA GLY A 2 -11.73 -2.74 -13.01
C GLY A 2 -10.33 -2.34 -12.52
N LEU A 3 -10.22 -1.12 -12.00
CA LEU A 3 -8.95 -0.58 -11.50
C LEU A 3 -8.60 -1.17 -10.13
N VAL A 4 -7.30 -1.31 -9.88
CA VAL A 4 -6.72 -1.82 -8.63
C VAL A 4 -5.80 -0.75 -8.05
N ASP A 5 -6.15 -0.19 -6.91
CA ASP A 5 -5.33 0.77 -6.19
C ASP A 5 -4.33 0.04 -5.28
N ALA A 6 -3.04 0.24 -5.54
CA ALA A 6 -2.01 -0.54 -4.86
C ALA A 6 -1.74 -0.08 -3.42
N HIS A 7 -2.08 1.16 -3.04
CA HIS A 7 -2.04 1.62 -1.65
C HIS A 7 -2.86 2.90 -1.47
N CYS A 8 -3.80 2.87 -0.53
CA CYS A 8 -4.63 4.03 -0.18
C CYS A 8 -5.10 3.96 1.27
N SER A 9 -5.93 4.91 1.68
CA SER A 9 -6.62 4.91 2.98
C SER A 9 -8.15 4.92 2.86
N LEU A 10 -8.69 4.51 1.70
CA LEU A 10 -10.13 4.39 1.50
C LEU A 10 -10.75 3.44 2.52
N GLY A 11 -11.86 3.87 3.11
CA GLY A 11 -12.55 3.14 4.18
C GLY A 11 -11.94 3.33 5.58
N LEU A 12 -10.79 4.02 5.70
CA LEU A 12 -10.14 4.36 6.96
C LEU A 12 -10.01 5.88 7.18
N ALA A 13 -10.33 6.67 6.16
CA ALA A 13 -10.29 8.13 6.24
C ALA A 13 -11.50 8.71 5.52
N GLY A 14 -12.36 9.37 6.27
CA GLY A 14 -13.60 9.95 5.75
C GLY A 14 -13.41 11.13 4.80
N ALA A 15 -14.44 11.44 4.02
CA ALA A 15 -14.42 12.45 2.96
C ALA A 15 -14.11 13.87 3.47
N LEU A 16 -14.49 14.19 4.70
CA LEU A 16 -14.34 15.53 5.28
C LEU A 16 -13.13 15.67 6.20
N ASN A 17 -12.33 14.63 6.35
CA ASN A 17 -11.14 14.60 7.22
C ASN A 17 -11.42 14.97 8.70
N TYR A 18 -12.61 14.68 9.20
CA TYR A 18 -12.90 14.84 10.62
C TYR A 18 -12.09 13.86 11.46
N ALA A 19 -11.66 14.29 12.64
CA ALA A 19 -10.79 13.48 13.51
C ALA A 19 -11.38 12.12 13.90
N HIS A 20 -12.71 12.00 14.00
CA HIS A 20 -13.40 10.76 14.32
C HIS A 20 -13.55 9.79 13.14
N ASP A 21 -13.21 10.24 11.91
CA ASP A 21 -13.22 9.43 10.69
C ASP A 21 -11.80 9.12 10.20
N ARG A 22 -10.79 9.36 11.05
CA ARG A 22 -9.37 9.24 10.68
C ARG A 22 -8.70 8.08 11.40
N ASP A 23 -8.97 6.87 10.90
CA ASP A 23 -8.41 5.61 11.42
C ASP A 23 -7.18 5.13 10.62
N GLU A 24 -6.72 5.93 9.65
CA GLU A 24 -5.60 5.58 8.80
C GLU A 24 -4.25 5.58 9.52
N LEU A 25 -4.12 6.28 10.67
CA LEU A 25 -2.87 6.34 11.41
C LEU A 25 -3.08 6.64 12.90
N ALA A 26 -2.72 5.70 13.75
CA ALA A 26 -2.61 5.91 15.20
C ALA A 26 -1.22 6.44 15.56
N ARG A 27 -1.16 7.60 16.23
CA ARG A 27 0.09 8.25 16.65
C ARG A 27 0.42 8.05 18.14
N SER A 28 -0.22 7.09 18.79
CA SER A 28 -0.04 6.82 20.23
C SER A 28 1.27 6.12 20.56
N SER A 29 1.87 5.43 19.58
CA SER A 29 3.18 4.76 19.69
C SER A 29 3.86 4.69 18.35
N ALA A 30 5.19 4.67 18.34
CA ALA A 30 5.98 4.48 17.11
C ALA A 30 5.86 3.08 16.52
N VAL A 31 5.45 2.08 17.29
CA VAL A 31 5.46 0.67 16.87
C VAL A 31 4.16 -0.01 17.31
N GLN A 32 3.32 -0.36 16.35
CA GLN A 32 1.97 -0.89 16.58
C GLN A 32 1.59 -1.98 15.55
N PRO A 33 2.37 -3.06 15.39
CA PRO A 33 2.09 -4.10 14.40
C PRO A 33 0.80 -4.88 14.67
N GLU A 34 0.26 -4.81 15.89
CA GLU A 34 -1.00 -5.43 16.31
C GLU A 34 -2.24 -4.76 15.76
N LEU A 35 -2.16 -3.50 15.32
CA LEU A 35 -3.30 -2.79 14.75
C LEU A 35 -3.69 -3.41 13.40
N ARG A 36 -4.99 -3.63 13.21
CA ARG A 36 -5.53 -4.29 12.03
C ARG A 36 -6.47 -3.35 11.31
N ALA A 37 -6.20 -3.04 10.06
CA ALA A 37 -7.08 -2.18 9.26
C ALA A 37 -8.51 -2.73 9.15
N ILE A 38 -8.68 -4.05 9.16
CA ILE A 38 -10.00 -4.70 9.12
C ILE A 38 -10.91 -4.32 10.30
N ASP A 39 -10.34 -3.98 11.45
CA ASP A 39 -11.12 -3.65 12.66
C ASP A 39 -11.68 -2.20 12.59
N ALA A 40 -11.17 -1.37 11.66
CA ALA A 40 -11.59 0.02 11.47
C ALA A 40 -12.18 0.30 10.08
N TYR A 41 -12.05 -0.63 9.12
CA TYR A 41 -12.50 -0.43 7.75
C TYR A 41 -14.02 -0.25 7.66
N ASN A 42 -14.46 0.89 7.10
CA ASN A 42 -15.86 1.22 6.87
C ASN A 42 -16.21 1.09 5.38
N PRO A 43 -16.88 0.01 4.93
CA PRO A 43 -17.27 -0.16 3.52
C PRO A 43 -18.38 0.80 3.06
N ARG A 44 -19.04 1.51 4.00
CA ARG A 44 -20.09 2.51 3.73
C ARG A 44 -19.58 3.94 3.69
N GLU A 45 -18.25 4.11 3.78
CA GLU A 45 -17.65 5.43 3.71
C GLU A 45 -17.88 6.03 2.30
N THR A 46 -18.25 7.33 2.25
CA THR A 46 -18.65 8.02 1.02
C THR A 46 -17.59 7.96 -0.08
N LEU A 47 -16.28 7.99 0.28
CA LEU A 47 -15.21 7.90 -0.71
C LEU A 47 -15.13 6.52 -1.38
N ILE A 48 -15.65 5.46 -0.75
CA ILE A 48 -15.77 4.12 -1.36
C ILE A 48 -16.71 4.19 -2.58
N GLU A 49 -17.88 4.79 -2.40
CA GLU A 49 -18.86 4.99 -3.49
C GLU A 49 -18.27 5.86 -4.61
N TRP A 50 -17.57 6.94 -4.23
CA TRP A 50 -16.91 7.82 -5.19
C TRP A 50 -15.82 7.10 -5.98
N ALA A 51 -14.87 6.43 -5.32
CA ALA A 51 -13.79 5.69 -5.98
C ALA A 51 -14.35 4.63 -6.94
N ARG A 52 -15.37 3.90 -6.49
CA ARG A 52 -16.10 2.93 -7.29
C ARG A 52 -16.72 3.58 -8.54
N GLY A 53 -17.35 4.75 -8.41
CA GLY A 53 -17.92 5.50 -9.54
C GLY A 53 -16.88 5.93 -10.58
N PHE A 54 -15.59 5.99 -10.24
CA PHE A 54 -14.48 6.26 -11.16
C PHE A 54 -13.77 4.99 -11.67
N GLY A 55 -14.32 3.81 -11.41
CA GLY A 55 -13.82 2.55 -11.96
C GLY A 55 -12.88 1.76 -11.05
N VAL A 56 -12.61 2.23 -9.83
CA VAL A 56 -11.83 1.46 -8.85
C VAL A 56 -12.71 0.34 -8.29
N THR A 57 -12.28 -0.91 -8.44
CA THR A 57 -13.02 -2.08 -7.99
C THR A 57 -12.38 -2.80 -6.83
N THR A 58 -11.05 -2.65 -6.69
CA THR A 58 -10.25 -3.31 -5.65
C THR A 58 -9.22 -2.34 -5.11
N VAL A 59 -9.03 -2.34 -3.80
CA VAL A 59 -8.05 -1.50 -3.11
C VAL A 59 -7.20 -2.31 -2.14
N HIS A 60 -5.92 -2.00 -2.07
CA HIS A 60 -5.07 -2.29 -0.94
C HIS A 60 -5.11 -1.07 -0.02
N THR A 61 -5.73 -1.21 1.14
CA THR A 61 -5.93 -0.11 2.07
C THR A 61 -5.42 -0.45 3.45
N GLY A 62 -4.99 0.56 4.18
CA GLY A 62 -4.41 0.30 5.49
C GLY A 62 -3.86 1.55 6.14
N HIS A 63 -2.87 1.31 7.00
CA HIS A 63 -2.27 2.38 7.78
C HIS A 63 -1.36 3.25 6.93
N ALA A 64 -1.64 4.55 6.97
CA ALA A 64 -0.80 5.57 6.34
C ALA A 64 0.61 5.61 6.98
N PRO A 65 1.62 6.10 6.25
CA PRO A 65 2.92 6.40 6.81
C PRO A 65 2.86 7.41 7.95
N GLY A 66 3.79 7.30 8.91
CA GLY A 66 3.90 8.22 10.04
C GLY A 66 4.16 7.55 11.39
N ALA A 67 4.32 6.23 11.41
CA ALA A 67 4.86 5.47 12.53
C ALA A 67 5.88 4.46 12.01
N VAL A 68 6.85 4.05 12.83
CA VAL A 68 7.90 3.08 12.44
C VAL A 68 7.27 1.75 12.02
N ILE A 69 6.23 1.30 12.74
CA ILE A 69 5.32 0.24 12.30
C ILE A 69 3.91 0.73 12.59
N SER A 70 3.11 0.93 11.53
CA SER A 70 1.77 1.51 11.65
C SER A 70 0.69 0.45 11.88
N GLY A 71 0.85 -0.77 11.36
CA GLY A 71 -0.11 -1.86 11.51
C GLY A 71 -0.29 -2.72 10.25
N GLN A 72 -1.33 -3.52 10.27
CA GLN A 72 -1.67 -4.51 9.25
C GLN A 72 -2.63 -3.92 8.22
N THR A 73 -2.31 -4.06 6.94
CA THR A 73 -3.16 -3.61 5.81
C THR A 73 -4.08 -4.74 5.35
N LEU A 74 -5.11 -4.39 4.58
CA LEU A 74 -6.03 -5.35 3.97
C LEU A 74 -6.22 -5.08 2.48
N ILE A 75 -6.73 -6.08 1.74
CA ILE A 75 -7.26 -5.88 0.39
C ILE A 75 -8.77 -6.08 0.43
N ALA A 76 -9.50 -5.13 -0.15
CA ALA A 76 -10.95 -5.16 -0.23
C ALA A 76 -11.45 -4.85 -1.64
N LYS A 77 -12.60 -5.40 -1.97
CA LYS A 77 -13.39 -4.96 -3.12
C LYS A 77 -14.32 -3.82 -2.70
N LEU A 78 -14.53 -2.83 -3.58
CA LEU A 78 -15.38 -1.68 -3.29
C LEU A 78 -16.86 -2.04 -3.43
N ARG A 79 -17.30 -3.06 -2.68
CA ARG A 79 -18.66 -3.58 -2.64
C ARG A 79 -19.00 -4.12 -1.26
N GLY A 80 -20.29 -4.37 -1.00
CA GLY A 80 -20.77 -4.90 0.28
C GLY A 80 -21.10 -3.79 1.29
N GLU A 81 -21.81 -4.19 2.33
CA GLU A 81 -22.28 -3.32 3.41
C GLU A 81 -21.49 -3.53 4.71
N THR A 82 -20.74 -4.62 4.78
CA THR A 82 -19.88 -5.00 5.91
C THR A 82 -18.46 -5.30 5.45
N VAL A 83 -17.50 -5.20 6.37
CA VAL A 83 -16.10 -5.54 6.05
C VAL A 83 -15.95 -6.99 5.63
N ASP A 84 -16.72 -7.91 6.22
CA ASP A 84 -16.66 -9.34 5.87
C ASP A 84 -17.13 -9.60 4.43
N GLU A 85 -18.06 -8.81 3.93
CA GLU A 85 -18.47 -8.88 2.53
C GLU A 85 -17.44 -8.25 1.59
N ALA A 86 -16.79 -7.15 2.00
CA ALA A 86 -15.86 -6.40 1.18
C ALA A 86 -14.48 -7.05 1.11
N VAL A 87 -14.01 -7.65 2.21
CA VAL A 87 -12.63 -8.10 2.35
C VAL A 87 -12.29 -9.23 1.37
N LEU A 88 -11.17 -9.06 0.68
CA LEU A 88 -10.55 -10.08 -0.16
C LEU A 88 -9.40 -10.78 0.58
N GLN A 89 -8.61 -10.01 1.31
CA GLN A 89 -7.48 -10.47 2.10
C GLN A 89 -7.38 -9.64 3.39
N PRO A 90 -7.65 -10.25 4.57
CA PRO A 90 -7.74 -9.53 5.85
C PRO A 90 -6.40 -9.05 6.40
N LEU A 91 -5.30 -9.67 5.96
CA LEU A 91 -3.92 -9.31 6.26
C LEU A 91 -3.13 -9.39 4.98
N ALA A 92 -2.92 -8.26 4.32
CA ALA A 92 -2.17 -8.17 3.08
C ALA A 92 -0.67 -7.96 3.35
N MET A 93 -0.33 -6.94 4.12
CA MET A 93 1.04 -6.56 4.46
C MET A 93 1.07 -5.97 5.88
N VAL A 94 2.28 -5.79 6.42
CA VAL A 94 2.52 -4.94 7.61
C VAL A 94 3.15 -3.65 7.15
N ALA A 95 2.53 -2.51 7.47
CA ALA A 95 3.00 -1.19 7.08
C ALA A 95 4.05 -0.66 8.07
N ALA A 96 5.16 -0.17 7.53
CA ALA A 96 6.25 0.46 8.25
C ALA A 96 6.73 1.71 7.51
N THR A 97 7.38 2.64 8.21
CA THR A 97 7.90 3.87 7.62
C THR A 97 9.34 4.10 8.05
N LEU A 98 10.19 4.38 7.09
CA LEU A 98 11.55 4.89 7.28
C LEU A 98 11.68 6.25 6.60
N GLY A 99 12.31 7.20 7.26
CA GLY A 99 12.47 8.55 6.74
C GLY A 99 11.80 9.59 7.62
N GLU A 100 11.52 10.73 7.03
CA GLU A 100 11.06 11.93 7.75
C GLU A 100 9.64 11.74 8.32
N SER A 101 8.76 11.08 7.58
CA SER A 101 7.36 10.86 8.01
C SER A 101 7.24 10.07 9.31
N ALA A 102 8.23 9.20 9.64
CA ALA A 102 8.26 8.44 10.91
C ALA A 102 9.01 9.17 12.04
N VAL A 103 9.52 10.37 11.78
CA VAL A 103 10.38 11.11 12.75
C VAL A 103 9.66 12.35 13.23
N ASP A 104 9.53 12.48 14.54
CA ASP A 104 8.98 13.67 15.19
C ASP A 104 9.75 13.96 16.49
N PRO A 105 10.74 14.87 16.43
CA PRO A 105 11.58 15.21 17.60
C PRO A 105 10.81 15.81 18.78
N GLU A 106 9.65 16.41 18.53
CA GLU A 106 8.83 17.05 19.54
C GLU A 106 7.84 16.07 20.20
N ASN A 107 7.50 14.99 19.53
CA ASN A 107 6.60 13.96 20.04
C ASN A 107 7.39 12.81 20.70
N LYS A 108 7.35 12.72 22.01
CA LYS A 108 8.06 11.68 22.79
C LYS A 108 7.65 10.24 22.46
N SER A 109 6.50 10.04 21.83
CA SER A 109 6.04 8.71 21.40
C SER A 109 6.62 8.28 20.03
N GLN A 110 7.33 9.18 19.35
CA GLN A 110 7.94 8.96 18.03
C GLN A 110 9.47 9.04 18.11
N PRO A 111 10.21 8.43 17.18
CA PRO A 111 11.65 8.59 17.12
C PRO A 111 12.04 10.02 16.72
N GLY A 112 13.09 10.57 17.35
CA GLY A 112 13.59 11.90 17.01
C GLY A 112 14.57 11.93 15.84
N THR A 113 14.97 10.78 15.29
CA THR A 113 15.93 10.69 14.16
C THR A 113 15.68 9.44 13.32
N ARG A 114 16.12 9.47 12.03
CA ARG A 114 16.11 8.29 11.13
C ARG A 114 16.84 7.08 11.71
N ALA A 115 18.00 7.32 12.37
CA ALA A 115 18.74 6.24 13.00
C ALA A 115 17.95 5.57 14.12
N LYS A 116 17.19 6.35 14.91
CA LYS A 116 16.31 5.81 15.95
C LYS A 116 15.13 5.05 15.35
N ALA A 117 14.54 5.53 14.27
CA ALA A 117 13.47 4.83 13.56
C ALA A 117 13.95 3.44 13.07
N ALA A 118 15.08 3.38 12.38
CA ALA A 118 15.68 2.13 11.92
C ALA A 118 16.06 1.20 13.10
N ALA A 119 16.56 1.77 14.21
CA ALA A 119 16.88 0.99 15.40
C ALA A 119 15.64 0.37 16.05
N LEU A 120 14.52 1.11 16.12
CA LEU A 120 13.26 0.58 16.65
C LEU A 120 12.72 -0.57 15.80
N LEU A 121 12.70 -0.42 14.46
CA LEU A 121 12.29 -1.50 13.57
C LEU A 121 13.16 -2.74 13.75
N ARG A 122 14.50 -2.57 13.78
CA ARG A 122 15.45 -3.66 14.01
C ARG A 122 15.22 -4.34 15.36
N GLU A 123 15.02 -3.55 16.42
CA GLU A 123 14.77 -4.05 17.77
C GLU A 123 13.52 -4.95 17.82
N GLU A 124 12.44 -4.56 17.14
CA GLU A 124 11.22 -5.35 17.08
C GLU A 124 11.42 -6.67 16.31
N LEU A 125 12.16 -6.65 15.22
CA LEU A 125 12.48 -7.87 14.46
C LEU A 125 13.36 -8.83 15.28
N VAL A 126 14.39 -8.32 15.98
CA VAL A 126 15.25 -9.13 16.88
C VAL A 126 14.45 -9.74 18.03
N LYS A 127 13.59 -8.94 18.68
CA LYS A 127 12.71 -9.44 19.74
C LYS A 127 11.75 -10.54 19.22
N THR A 128 11.29 -10.38 17.97
CA THR A 128 10.41 -11.37 17.35
C THR A 128 11.16 -12.67 17.05
N GLN A 129 12.40 -12.62 16.54
CA GLN A 129 13.23 -13.83 16.37
C GLN A 129 13.40 -14.60 17.69
N ALA A 130 13.79 -13.89 18.76
CA ALA A 130 13.95 -14.48 20.10
C ALA A 130 12.63 -15.09 20.62
N TRP A 131 11.49 -14.41 20.36
CA TRP A 131 10.17 -14.92 20.72
C TRP A 131 9.82 -16.20 19.94
N VAL A 132 10.05 -16.26 18.62
CA VAL A 132 9.81 -17.45 17.79
C VAL A 132 10.64 -18.64 18.31
N GLU A 133 11.92 -18.44 18.63
CA GLU A 133 12.77 -19.47 19.20
C GLU A 133 12.24 -19.98 20.57
N LYS A 134 11.79 -19.05 21.43
CA LYS A 134 11.18 -19.41 22.73
C LYS A 134 9.93 -20.24 22.54
N GLN A 135 9.05 -19.86 21.59
CA GLN A 135 7.81 -20.60 21.29
C GLN A 135 8.12 -22.02 20.76
N ALA A 136 9.08 -22.14 19.86
CA ALA A 136 9.50 -23.44 19.32
C ALA A 136 10.01 -24.38 20.43
N ARG A 137 10.82 -23.87 21.36
CA ARG A 137 11.30 -24.64 22.54
C ARG A 137 10.16 -25.05 23.46
N ALA A 138 9.23 -24.12 23.76
CA ALA A 138 8.05 -24.42 24.61
C ALA A 138 7.16 -25.51 23.99
N ALA A 139 6.93 -25.42 22.66
CA ALA A 139 6.15 -26.43 21.94
C ALA A 139 6.85 -27.81 21.98
N ALA A 140 8.18 -27.87 21.79
CA ALA A 140 8.94 -29.12 21.88
C ALA A 140 8.89 -29.75 23.28
N GLU A 141 8.76 -28.94 24.33
CA GLU A 141 8.64 -29.38 25.73
C GLU A 141 7.18 -29.58 26.17
N SER A 142 6.19 -29.45 25.24
CA SER A 142 4.76 -29.53 25.55
C SER A 142 4.29 -28.51 26.62
N LYS A 143 4.98 -27.37 26.71
CA LYS A 143 4.63 -26.27 27.61
C LYS A 143 3.61 -25.33 26.96
N PRO A 144 2.77 -24.62 27.75
CA PRO A 144 1.88 -23.61 27.23
C PRO A 144 2.65 -22.53 26.47
N VAL A 145 2.11 -22.14 25.31
CA VAL A 145 2.62 -21.06 24.46
C VAL A 145 1.89 -19.77 24.82
N GLU A 146 2.63 -18.73 25.18
CA GLU A 146 2.08 -17.41 25.47
C GLU A 146 1.80 -16.64 24.19
N ARG A 147 0.60 -16.06 24.07
CA ARG A 147 0.23 -15.23 22.92
C ARG A 147 0.78 -13.81 23.05
N ASP A 148 1.28 -13.30 21.93
CA ASP A 148 1.69 -11.89 21.79
C ASP A 148 1.30 -11.44 20.37
N LEU A 149 0.24 -10.62 20.27
CA LEU A 149 -0.31 -10.20 18.98
C LEU A 149 0.72 -9.46 18.11
N ARG A 150 1.64 -8.72 18.74
CA ARG A 150 2.71 -8.00 18.04
C ARG A 150 3.71 -8.97 17.42
N ARG A 151 4.13 -9.98 18.20
CA ARG A 151 5.09 -10.99 17.77
C ARG A 151 4.48 -11.97 16.76
N GLU A 152 3.21 -12.33 16.93
CA GLU A 152 2.51 -13.24 16.02
C GLU A 152 2.52 -12.71 14.58
N VAL A 153 2.23 -11.44 14.36
CA VAL A 153 2.21 -10.87 13.01
C VAL A 153 3.63 -10.61 12.47
N LEU A 154 4.55 -10.13 13.31
CA LEU A 154 5.94 -9.93 12.87
C LEU A 154 6.67 -11.27 12.62
N ALA A 155 6.27 -12.35 13.28
CA ALA A 155 6.77 -13.69 12.97
C ALA A 155 6.37 -14.13 11.55
N LYS A 156 5.16 -13.82 11.09
CA LYS A 156 4.74 -14.04 9.70
C LYS A 156 5.57 -13.22 8.70
N VAL A 157 5.94 -11.99 9.09
CA VAL A 157 6.84 -11.16 8.28
C VAL A 157 8.22 -11.83 8.16
N LEU A 158 8.80 -12.27 9.28
CA LEU A 158 10.11 -12.96 9.29
C LEU A 158 10.08 -14.31 8.56
N ALA A 159 8.94 -15.01 8.58
CA ALA A 159 8.74 -16.25 7.83
C ALA A 159 8.53 -16.02 6.31
N GLY A 160 8.42 -14.76 5.85
CA GLY A 160 8.13 -14.42 4.47
C GLY A 160 6.69 -14.72 4.04
N GLU A 161 5.79 -15.03 4.98
CA GLU A 161 4.36 -15.25 4.70
C GLU A 161 3.64 -13.95 4.36
N VAL A 162 3.96 -12.89 5.09
CA VAL A 162 3.39 -11.54 4.93
C VAL A 162 4.51 -10.56 4.59
N PRO A 163 4.39 -9.75 3.52
CA PRO A 163 5.38 -8.74 3.19
C PRO A 163 5.40 -7.60 4.22
N LEU A 164 6.57 -6.99 4.39
CA LEU A 164 6.73 -5.70 5.05
C LEU A 164 6.64 -4.61 3.98
N LEU A 165 5.59 -3.77 4.05
CA LEU A 165 5.41 -2.58 3.21
C LEU A 165 6.18 -1.43 3.88
N VAL A 166 7.28 -0.99 3.28
CA VAL A 166 8.11 0.06 3.85
C VAL A 166 7.98 1.33 3.03
N THR A 167 7.36 2.35 3.60
CA THR A 167 7.37 3.70 3.00
C THR A 167 8.74 4.34 3.23
N ALA A 168 9.43 4.65 2.12
CA ALA A 168 10.71 5.34 2.12
C ALA A 168 10.85 6.17 0.84
N GLN A 169 11.10 7.46 0.97
CA GLN A 169 11.12 8.40 -0.15
C GLN A 169 12.55 8.65 -0.69
N ARG A 170 13.50 8.91 0.21
CA ARG A 170 14.88 9.25 -0.16
C ARG A 170 15.75 8.02 -0.36
N ALA A 171 16.73 8.11 -1.24
CA ALA A 171 17.68 7.04 -1.54
C ALA A 171 18.36 6.47 -0.28
N GLN A 172 18.70 7.31 0.70
CA GLN A 172 19.29 6.87 1.97
C GLN A 172 18.33 6.02 2.82
N ASP A 173 17.03 6.32 2.80
CA ASP A 173 16.01 5.58 3.55
C ASP A 173 15.67 4.27 2.82
N ILE A 174 15.61 4.31 1.48
CA ILE A 174 15.51 3.11 0.62
C ILE A 174 16.70 2.17 0.88
N ALA A 175 17.93 2.68 0.88
CA ALA A 175 19.12 1.90 1.21
C ALA A 175 19.06 1.29 2.62
N THR A 176 18.42 1.99 3.57
CA THR A 176 18.21 1.45 4.93
C THR A 176 17.18 0.32 4.93
N ALA A 177 16.08 0.44 4.18
CA ALA A 177 15.09 -0.63 4.00
C ALA A 177 15.73 -1.88 3.39
N LEU A 178 16.56 -1.73 2.35
CA LEU A 178 17.30 -2.82 1.71
C LEU A 178 18.32 -3.49 2.65
N ARG A 179 18.99 -2.72 3.51
CA ARG A 179 19.90 -3.30 4.53
C ARG A 179 19.13 -4.14 5.54
N LEU A 180 17.98 -3.66 6.03
CA LEU A 180 17.14 -4.42 6.95
C LEU A 180 16.57 -5.68 6.30
N GLN A 181 16.14 -5.59 5.05
CA GLN A 181 15.68 -6.74 4.28
C GLN A 181 16.78 -7.82 4.17
N ARG A 182 18.01 -7.44 3.84
CA ARG A 182 19.17 -8.38 3.79
C ARG A 182 19.52 -8.96 5.15
N GLU A 183 19.41 -8.16 6.22
CA GLU A 183 19.72 -8.58 7.59
C GLU A 183 18.73 -9.63 8.12
N PHE A 184 17.44 -9.49 7.82
CA PHE A 184 16.36 -10.30 8.40
C PHE A 184 15.68 -11.26 7.42
N GLY A 185 15.87 -11.11 6.12
CA GLY A 185 15.33 -11.99 5.09
C GLY A 185 13.84 -11.86 4.81
N PHE A 186 13.17 -10.83 5.28
CA PHE A 186 11.73 -10.63 5.02
C PHE A 186 11.45 -10.22 3.57
N ARG A 187 10.22 -10.43 3.11
CA ARG A 187 9.74 -9.92 1.83
C ARG A 187 9.46 -8.44 1.95
N LEU A 188 10.22 -7.61 1.22
CA LEU A 188 10.06 -6.16 1.17
C LEU A 188 9.17 -5.77 -0.01
N VAL A 189 8.20 -4.87 0.24
CA VAL A 189 7.55 -4.04 -0.78
C VAL A 189 7.90 -2.59 -0.44
N LEU A 190 8.47 -1.86 -1.38
CA LEU A 190 8.82 -0.46 -1.20
C LEU A 190 7.62 0.40 -1.57
N ASP A 191 7.25 1.33 -0.70
CA ASP A 191 6.17 2.29 -0.89
C ASP A 191 6.71 3.71 -1.00
N GLY A 192 6.17 4.51 -1.93
CA GLY A 192 6.59 5.88 -2.19
C GLY A 192 7.77 5.97 -3.14
N ALA A 193 8.99 5.78 -2.66
CA ALA A 193 10.22 5.75 -3.47
C ALA A 193 10.42 6.96 -4.38
N ALA A 194 10.22 8.19 -3.87
CA ALA A 194 10.39 9.42 -4.65
C ALA A 194 11.76 9.52 -5.32
N GLU A 195 12.81 9.00 -4.68
CA GLU A 195 14.16 8.89 -5.23
C GLU A 195 14.52 7.48 -5.74
N GLY A 196 13.54 6.61 -5.97
CA GLY A 196 13.76 5.22 -6.42
C GLY A 196 14.52 5.14 -7.74
N TYR A 197 14.36 6.14 -8.62
CA TYR A 197 15.11 6.22 -9.88
C TYR A 197 16.63 6.36 -9.70
N LYS A 198 17.10 6.71 -8.50
CA LYS A 198 18.54 6.77 -8.16
C LYS A 198 19.09 5.43 -7.66
N MET A 199 18.22 4.41 -7.45
CA MET A 199 18.54 3.15 -6.78
C MET A 199 18.19 1.92 -7.64
N LEU A 200 18.22 2.05 -8.97
CA LEU A 200 17.72 1.03 -9.90
C LEU A 200 18.46 -0.31 -9.78
N ASP A 201 19.79 -0.26 -9.65
CA ASP A 201 20.61 -1.48 -9.58
C ASP A 201 20.38 -2.23 -8.27
N GLU A 202 20.35 -1.51 -7.14
CA GLU A 202 20.11 -2.07 -5.82
C GLU A 202 18.70 -2.67 -5.69
N LEU A 203 17.69 -1.97 -6.25
CA LEU A 203 16.30 -2.45 -6.25
C LEU A 203 16.14 -3.70 -7.13
N ARG A 204 16.80 -3.75 -8.29
CA ARG A 204 16.79 -4.96 -9.15
C ARG A 204 17.53 -6.13 -8.52
N GLU A 205 18.72 -5.89 -7.94
CA GLU A 205 19.50 -6.94 -7.25
C GLU A 205 18.69 -7.56 -6.11
N ALA A 206 17.94 -6.74 -5.37
CA ALA A 206 17.10 -7.18 -4.27
C ALA A 206 15.72 -7.71 -4.69
N ASP A 207 15.37 -7.66 -5.97
CA ASP A 207 14.03 -8.01 -6.53
C ASP A 207 12.86 -7.38 -5.77
N VAL A 208 12.97 -6.10 -5.42
CA VAL A 208 11.98 -5.39 -4.61
C VAL A 208 10.91 -4.76 -5.48
N PRO A 209 9.61 -5.12 -5.32
CA PRO A 209 8.53 -4.43 -5.98
C PRO A 209 8.31 -3.05 -5.37
N VAL A 210 7.87 -2.09 -6.21
CA VAL A 210 7.71 -0.70 -5.83
C VAL A 210 6.29 -0.21 -6.12
N ILE A 211 5.61 0.28 -5.08
CA ILE A 211 4.39 1.08 -5.22
C ILE A 211 4.86 2.54 -5.24
N VAL A 212 4.79 3.18 -6.41
CA VAL A 212 5.38 4.51 -6.60
C VAL A 212 4.51 5.57 -5.94
N HIS A 213 5.16 6.62 -5.44
CA HIS A 213 4.48 7.79 -4.87
C HIS A 213 3.42 8.37 -5.82
N PRO A 214 2.33 8.93 -5.29
CA PRO A 214 1.39 9.68 -6.11
C PRO A 214 2.05 10.93 -6.73
N THR A 215 1.64 11.26 -7.96
CA THR A 215 2.14 12.46 -8.68
C THR A 215 1.69 13.76 -8.01
N MET A 216 0.57 13.70 -7.27
CA MET A 216 0.02 14.84 -6.55
C MET A 216 0.78 15.18 -5.25
N PHE A 217 1.80 14.43 -4.87
CA PHE A 217 2.67 14.79 -3.75
C PHE A 217 3.37 16.13 -4.03
N ARG A 218 3.47 16.95 -3.00
CA ARG A 218 4.24 18.19 -3.08
C ARG A 218 5.73 17.86 -3.04
N ALA A 219 6.50 18.51 -3.91
CA ALA A 219 7.95 18.38 -3.94
C ALA A 219 8.60 19.17 -2.81
N VAL A 220 8.40 18.74 -1.56
CA VAL A 220 8.95 19.36 -0.35
C VAL A 220 9.42 18.27 0.63
N GLY A 221 10.36 18.60 1.51
CA GLY A 221 10.84 17.68 2.53
C GLY A 221 11.44 16.41 1.91
N GLU A 222 10.97 15.24 2.34
CA GLU A 222 11.49 13.96 1.83
C GLU A 222 11.11 13.66 0.38
N THR A 223 10.14 14.38 -0.19
CA THR A 223 9.69 14.23 -1.58
C THR A 223 10.22 15.33 -2.50
N GLU A 224 11.15 16.18 -2.06
CA GLU A 224 11.67 17.31 -2.84
C GLU A 224 12.24 16.93 -4.22
N ASN A 225 12.74 15.69 -4.37
CA ASN A 225 13.34 15.16 -5.59
C ASN A 225 12.41 14.16 -6.32
N LEU A 226 11.11 14.18 -6.04
CA LEU A 226 10.18 13.35 -6.79
C LEU A 226 10.22 13.70 -8.29
N SER A 227 9.98 12.73 -9.14
CA SER A 227 9.91 12.91 -10.59
C SER A 227 8.69 12.18 -11.15
N LEU A 228 7.96 12.84 -12.05
CA LEU A 228 6.85 12.23 -12.78
C LEU A 228 7.31 11.10 -13.73
N GLU A 229 8.61 11.07 -14.07
CA GLU A 229 9.24 10.00 -14.86
C GLU A 229 9.55 8.75 -14.02
N THR A 230 9.44 8.81 -12.68
CA THR A 230 9.79 7.69 -11.78
C THR A 230 9.09 6.38 -12.15
N PRO A 231 7.76 6.34 -12.36
CA PRO A 231 7.09 5.08 -12.72
C PRO A 231 7.65 4.47 -14.00
N GLY A 232 7.81 5.28 -15.04
CA GLY A 232 8.37 4.86 -16.32
C GLY A 232 9.80 4.37 -16.23
N THR A 233 10.64 5.07 -15.47
CA THR A 233 12.05 4.71 -15.25
C THR A 233 12.19 3.38 -14.54
N LEU A 234 11.44 3.17 -13.46
CA LEU A 234 11.43 1.93 -12.70
C LEU A 234 10.94 0.75 -13.56
N LYS A 235 9.79 0.91 -14.26
CA LYS A 235 9.22 -0.14 -15.10
C LYS A 235 10.16 -0.53 -16.26
N LYS A 236 10.74 0.45 -16.96
CA LYS A 236 11.71 0.21 -18.05
C LYS A 236 12.99 -0.46 -17.57
N SER A 237 13.34 -0.31 -16.28
CA SER A 237 14.48 -1.03 -15.69
C SER A 237 14.17 -2.50 -15.36
N GLY A 238 12.93 -2.96 -15.58
CA GLY A 238 12.49 -4.33 -15.31
C GLY A 238 11.97 -4.57 -13.90
N LEU A 239 11.78 -3.54 -13.10
CA LEU A 239 11.18 -3.65 -11.78
C LEU A 239 9.67 -3.90 -11.85
N ARG A 240 9.14 -4.59 -10.85
CA ARG A 240 7.70 -4.71 -10.62
C ARG A 240 7.18 -3.43 -10.01
N VAL A 241 6.30 -2.74 -10.72
CA VAL A 241 5.81 -1.40 -10.36
C VAL A 241 4.29 -1.39 -10.33
N ALA A 242 3.71 -0.68 -9.38
CA ALA A 242 2.30 -0.32 -9.34
C ALA A 242 2.13 1.14 -8.92
N LEU A 243 0.97 1.72 -9.20
CA LEU A 243 0.59 3.06 -8.79
C LEU A 243 -0.42 3.02 -7.65
N GLN A 244 -0.52 4.13 -6.94
CA GLN A 244 -1.40 4.32 -5.79
C GLN A 244 -2.08 5.68 -5.83
N SER A 245 -3.28 5.79 -5.24
CA SER A 245 -3.91 7.08 -4.99
C SER A 245 -3.38 7.76 -3.72
N GLY A 246 -2.71 7.01 -2.86
CA GLY A 246 -2.06 7.50 -1.67
C GLY A 246 -2.99 7.79 -0.49
N TYR A 247 -2.49 8.55 0.46
CA TYR A 247 -3.11 8.78 1.77
C TYR A 247 -3.17 10.27 2.14
N GLU A 248 -2.85 11.16 1.20
CA GLU A 248 -2.85 12.60 1.43
C GLU A 248 -4.26 13.15 1.60
N SER A 249 -4.53 13.82 2.72
CA SER A 249 -5.86 14.31 3.06
C SER A 249 -6.36 15.47 2.20
N TYR A 250 -5.45 16.20 1.56
CA TYR A 250 -5.78 17.36 0.70
C TYR A 250 -6.06 17.00 -0.76
N VAL A 251 -5.86 15.74 -1.16
CA VAL A 251 -6.07 15.27 -2.53
C VAL A 251 -7.37 14.47 -2.59
N PRO A 252 -8.22 14.69 -3.62
CA PRO A 252 -9.41 13.86 -3.82
C PRO A 252 -9.03 12.44 -4.24
N ARG A 253 -8.80 11.57 -3.29
CA ARG A 253 -8.33 10.18 -3.46
C ARG A 253 -9.14 9.37 -4.47
N THR A 254 -10.40 9.71 -4.64
CA THR A 254 -11.35 9.00 -5.50
C THR A 254 -11.05 9.09 -6.99
N ARG A 255 -10.37 10.17 -7.43
CA ARG A 255 -10.14 10.46 -8.86
C ARG A 255 -8.71 10.22 -9.29
N VAL A 256 -7.80 10.08 -8.34
CA VAL A 256 -6.35 10.22 -8.59
C VAL A 256 -5.79 9.03 -9.32
N LEU A 257 -6.32 7.82 -9.15
CA LEU A 257 -5.69 6.60 -9.67
C LEU A 257 -5.53 6.59 -11.20
N LEU A 258 -6.58 6.98 -11.96
CA LEU A 258 -6.45 7.14 -13.41
C LEU A 258 -5.54 8.31 -13.80
N PHE A 259 -5.57 9.37 -13.01
CA PHE A 259 -4.68 10.51 -13.22
C PHE A 259 -3.22 10.10 -13.05
N GLU A 260 -2.90 9.28 -12.04
CA GLU A 260 -1.56 8.72 -11.85
C GLU A 260 -1.09 7.92 -13.07
N ALA A 261 -1.98 7.11 -13.67
CA ALA A 261 -1.67 6.36 -14.87
C ALA A 261 -1.50 7.28 -16.10
N ALA A 262 -2.35 8.30 -16.25
CA ALA A 262 -2.25 9.28 -17.32
C ALA A 262 -0.93 10.07 -17.26
N GLU A 263 -0.53 10.51 -16.06
CA GLU A 263 0.77 11.17 -15.86
C GLU A 263 1.93 10.24 -16.20
N ALA A 264 1.88 8.97 -15.76
CA ALA A 264 2.91 8.00 -16.11
C ALA A 264 3.03 7.78 -17.64
N ALA A 265 1.89 7.82 -18.37
CA ALA A 265 1.88 7.79 -19.83
C ALA A 265 2.45 9.07 -20.43
N ALA A 266 2.06 10.25 -19.94
CA ALA A 266 2.56 11.55 -20.39
C ALA A 266 4.08 11.66 -20.21
N TYR A 267 4.65 11.03 -19.19
CA TYR A 267 6.07 11.04 -18.85
C TYR A 267 6.81 9.76 -19.24
N GLY A 268 6.35 9.09 -20.28
CA GLY A 268 7.17 8.16 -21.05
C GLY A 268 6.81 6.68 -21.01
N LEU A 269 5.65 6.29 -20.46
CA LEU A 269 5.09 4.96 -20.65
C LEU A 269 4.15 4.93 -21.87
N SER A 270 3.94 3.74 -22.43
CA SER A 270 2.83 3.51 -23.36
C SER A 270 1.50 3.57 -22.61
N PHE A 271 0.38 3.76 -23.31
CA PHE A 271 -0.95 3.67 -22.74
C PHE A 271 -1.17 2.34 -22.03
N GLU A 272 -0.82 1.23 -22.70
CA GLU A 272 -0.99 -0.12 -22.19
C GLU A 272 -0.14 -0.36 -20.92
N ASP A 273 1.12 0.09 -20.91
CA ASP A 273 1.98 -0.05 -19.75
C ASP A 273 1.50 0.78 -18.56
N ALA A 274 1.05 2.01 -18.81
CA ALA A 274 0.52 2.87 -17.76
C ALA A 274 -0.79 2.31 -17.17
N LEU A 275 -1.70 1.81 -18.03
CA LEU A 275 -2.92 1.15 -17.59
C LEU A 275 -2.63 -0.14 -16.81
N ALA A 276 -1.61 -0.89 -17.19
CA ALA A 276 -1.19 -2.10 -16.47
C ALA A 276 -0.78 -1.79 -15.02
N LEU A 277 -0.17 -0.63 -14.74
CA LEU A 277 0.26 -0.24 -13.40
C LEU A 277 -0.91 -0.03 -12.41
N VAL A 278 -2.12 0.18 -12.91
CA VAL A 278 -3.34 0.34 -12.11
C VAL A 278 -4.34 -0.79 -12.34
N THR A 279 -3.90 -1.89 -12.96
CA THR A 279 -4.71 -3.09 -13.22
C THR A 279 -3.90 -4.35 -12.93
N ILE A 280 -3.37 -5.01 -13.95
CA ILE A 280 -2.73 -6.33 -13.82
C ILE A 280 -1.40 -6.28 -13.05
N ASP A 281 -0.59 -5.24 -13.20
CA ASP A 281 0.68 -5.14 -12.48
C ASP A 281 0.45 -4.84 -10.99
N ALA A 282 -0.53 -3.99 -10.67
CA ALA A 282 -0.97 -3.80 -9.29
C ALA A 282 -1.49 -5.12 -8.68
N ALA A 283 -2.32 -5.86 -9.41
CA ALA A 283 -2.83 -7.14 -8.95
C ALA A 283 -1.71 -8.17 -8.72
N ARG A 284 -0.70 -8.25 -9.61
CA ARG A 284 0.48 -9.11 -9.45
C ARG A 284 1.33 -8.72 -8.26
N LEU A 285 1.58 -7.42 -8.08
CA LEU A 285 2.35 -6.92 -6.94
C LEU A 285 1.66 -7.25 -5.61
N LEU A 286 0.34 -7.15 -5.57
CA LEU A 286 -0.48 -7.48 -4.41
C LEU A 286 -0.73 -9.00 -4.23
N GLY A 287 -0.37 -9.83 -5.21
CA GLY A 287 -0.59 -11.29 -5.18
C GLY A 287 -2.05 -11.71 -5.34
N ILE A 288 -2.86 -10.93 -6.05
CA ILE A 288 -4.28 -11.17 -6.29
C ILE A 288 -4.63 -11.31 -7.78
N ASP A 289 -3.63 -11.41 -8.63
CA ASP A 289 -3.77 -11.49 -10.09
C ASP A 289 -4.47 -12.75 -10.58
N ALA A 290 -4.56 -13.80 -9.75
CA ALA A 290 -5.40 -14.96 -10.03
C ALA A 290 -6.91 -14.63 -10.04
N ARG A 291 -7.33 -13.52 -9.42
CA ARG A 291 -8.73 -13.11 -9.31
C ARG A 291 -9.07 -11.85 -10.09
N VAL A 292 -8.18 -10.85 -10.11
CA VAL A 292 -8.47 -9.51 -10.66
C VAL A 292 -7.34 -8.98 -11.55
N GLY A 293 -7.50 -7.79 -12.12
CA GLY A 293 -6.48 -7.05 -12.86
C GLY A 293 -6.48 -7.31 -14.37
N SER A 294 -7.15 -8.34 -14.86
CA SER A 294 -7.32 -8.61 -16.31
C SER A 294 -8.66 -9.27 -16.59
N LEU A 295 -9.07 -9.25 -17.86
CA LEU A 295 -10.30 -9.90 -18.35
C LEU A 295 -9.94 -11.28 -18.92
N GLU A 296 -9.95 -12.29 -18.05
CA GLU A 296 -9.63 -13.66 -18.40
C GLU A 296 -10.66 -14.63 -17.81
N VAL A 297 -10.87 -15.77 -18.47
CA VAL A 297 -11.76 -16.81 -17.98
C VAL A 297 -11.24 -17.34 -16.64
N GLY A 298 -12.14 -17.38 -15.65
CA GLY A 298 -11.81 -17.84 -14.29
C GLY A 298 -11.49 -16.72 -13.30
N LYS A 299 -11.32 -15.48 -13.77
CA LYS A 299 -11.20 -14.31 -12.88
C LYS A 299 -12.56 -13.70 -12.54
N ASP A 300 -12.56 -12.88 -11.51
CA ASP A 300 -13.76 -12.14 -11.10
C ASP A 300 -14.19 -11.18 -12.20
N GLY A 301 -15.50 -11.05 -12.41
CA GLY A 301 -16.08 -10.16 -13.41
C GLY A 301 -16.07 -8.69 -12.95
N ASP A 302 -14.88 -8.11 -12.82
CA ASP A 302 -14.67 -6.71 -12.43
C ASP A 302 -14.38 -5.86 -13.66
N LEU A 303 -15.26 -4.90 -13.95
CA LEU A 303 -15.22 -4.06 -15.14
C LEU A 303 -15.39 -2.59 -14.79
N ALA A 304 -14.65 -1.73 -15.46
CA ALA A 304 -14.90 -0.31 -15.55
C ALA A 304 -15.12 0.08 -17.01
N LEU A 305 -16.21 0.77 -17.30
CA LEU A 305 -16.61 1.17 -18.65
C LEU A 305 -16.49 2.69 -18.77
N TYR A 306 -15.85 3.12 -19.85
CA TYR A 306 -15.59 4.53 -20.13
C TYR A 306 -16.18 4.92 -21.47
N ASP A 307 -16.63 6.16 -21.63
CA ASP A 307 -17.21 6.70 -22.88
C ASP A 307 -16.12 7.21 -23.87
N GLY A 308 -14.86 7.06 -23.53
CA GLY A 308 -13.71 7.44 -24.35
C GLY A 308 -12.40 6.87 -23.77
N ASP A 309 -11.28 7.50 -24.11
CA ASP A 309 -9.97 7.16 -23.54
C ASP A 309 -9.97 7.53 -22.04
N PRO A 310 -9.75 6.58 -21.11
CA PRO A 310 -9.80 6.84 -19.68
C PRO A 310 -8.73 7.82 -19.18
N PHE A 311 -7.70 8.11 -19.96
CA PHE A 311 -6.66 9.08 -19.60
C PHE A 311 -7.02 10.51 -20.04
N GLU A 312 -8.07 10.66 -20.84
CA GLU A 312 -8.53 11.99 -21.28
C GLU A 312 -9.47 12.62 -20.25
N TYR A 313 -9.24 13.91 -19.96
CA TYR A 313 -10.02 14.65 -18.95
C TYR A 313 -11.53 14.70 -19.23
N THR A 314 -11.91 14.64 -20.50
CA THR A 314 -13.33 14.70 -20.93
C THR A 314 -14.04 13.36 -20.88
N THR A 315 -13.31 12.27 -20.65
CA THR A 315 -13.86 10.93 -20.56
C THR A 315 -14.49 10.68 -19.19
N HIS A 316 -15.59 9.95 -19.19
CA HIS A 316 -16.35 9.60 -17.98
C HIS A 316 -16.40 8.10 -17.81
N CYS A 317 -16.35 7.67 -16.57
CA CYS A 317 -16.74 6.32 -16.21
C CYS A 317 -18.29 6.24 -16.26
N VAL A 318 -18.82 5.37 -17.12
CA VAL A 318 -20.26 5.26 -17.35
C VAL A 318 -20.87 3.99 -16.75
N GLY A 319 -20.05 3.11 -16.21
CA GLY A 319 -20.51 1.90 -15.54
C GLY A 319 -19.40 1.14 -14.85
N VAL A 320 -19.72 0.54 -13.71
CA VAL A 320 -18.82 -0.30 -12.94
C VAL A 320 -19.50 -1.60 -12.54
N VAL A 321 -18.81 -2.70 -12.75
CA VAL A 321 -19.24 -4.05 -12.39
C VAL A 321 -18.22 -4.64 -11.43
N ILE A 322 -18.66 -5.23 -10.33
CA ILE A 322 -17.83 -5.98 -9.39
C ILE A 322 -18.44 -7.38 -9.21
N GLU A 323 -17.63 -8.41 -9.44
CA GLU A 323 -18.04 -9.82 -9.38
C GLU A 323 -19.33 -10.10 -10.18
N GLY A 324 -19.42 -9.51 -11.38
CA GLY A 324 -20.54 -9.66 -12.29
C GLY A 324 -21.82 -8.87 -11.92
N ARG A 325 -21.77 -8.05 -10.89
CA ARG A 325 -22.91 -7.20 -10.46
C ARG A 325 -22.64 -5.74 -10.81
N VAL A 326 -23.59 -5.08 -11.42
CA VAL A 326 -23.52 -3.63 -11.66
C VAL A 326 -23.59 -2.92 -10.31
N VAL A 327 -22.55 -2.16 -9.96
CA VAL A 327 -22.43 -1.40 -8.70
C VAL A 327 -22.49 0.11 -8.91
N SER A 328 -22.29 0.58 -10.14
CA SER A 328 -22.51 1.96 -10.54
C SER A 328 -22.92 2.01 -12.02
N SER A 329 -23.88 2.87 -12.35
CA SER A 329 -24.30 3.23 -13.70
C SER A 329 -24.38 4.75 -13.88
N GLU A 330 -23.81 5.49 -12.93
CA GLU A 330 -23.72 6.94 -13.00
C GLU A 330 -22.55 7.35 -13.89
N ARG A 331 -22.74 8.41 -14.66
CA ARG A 331 -21.68 9.03 -15.46
C ARG A 331 -20.84 9.93 -14.55
N ARG A 332 -19.60 9.59 -14.34
CA ARG A 332 -18.68 10.33 -13.48
C ARG A 332 -17.36 10.68 -14.17
#